data_ea08c8629c62970ec703b63526bec6cb
#
_entry.id   ea08c8629c62970ec703b63526bec6cb
#
_cell.length_a   1.000
_cell.length_b   1.000
_cell.length_c   1.000
_cell.angle_alpha   90.00
_cell.angle_beta   90.00
_cell.angle_gamma   90.00
#
_symmetry.space_group_name_H-M   'P 1'
#
loop_
_entity.id
_entity.type
_entity.pdbx_description
1 polymer ?
#
loop_
_entity_poly.entity_id
_entity_poly.type
_entity_poly.pdbx_seq_one_letter_code
_entity_poly.pdbx_strand_id
1 'polypeptide(L)'
;DIPSFTAINTTNATATAIINVLPIAYGCPGALQSFTIAVNPTPNVVQPANQSLCNNATTNAINFSGAVSGTGFSWTNNNTSIGLAASGNGNIPSFTATNSTNAPVMATITVTPLANGCPGPSQSFTITVNPTPNIAVPASQTVCNGAATNAINFTGAVSGTNFTWSNNNPSIGLAGSGTGNIPSFTALNTTNAPVIAIISVAPFANGCQGPAQSFTITVTPTPDVTQPVNQNLCNGSATNAVNFSGNVSNTVFNWTNNNTSIGLAAGGTGNIPAFTAINTTNAPVTATITVTPTAYGCPGAAQSFTIIVNPTPNVVQPASQILCNATATNAINFTGAVSGTGFNWTNNNTAIGLAAGGSGDIPSFTAIN
;
A
#
# COMPACT_ATOMS: atom_id res chain seq x y z
N ASP A 1 -35.24 42.49 76.09
CA ASP A 1 -34.19 41.87 75.29
C ASP A 1 -34.73 41.48 73.92
N ILE A 2 -33.90 41.62 72.84
CA ILE A 2 -34.20 41.13 71.48
C ILE A 2 -33.73 39.67 71.41
N PRO A 3 -34.61 38.69 71.21
CA PRO A 3 -34.21 37.30 71.07
C PRO A 3 -33.39 37.09 69.83
N SER A 4 -32.58 36.01 69.78
CA SER A 4 -31.87 35.63 68.64
C SER A 4 -32.84 35.29 67.47
N PHE A 5 -32.52 35.71 66.28
CA PHE A 5 -33.30 35.44 65.07
C PHE A 5 -32.38 35.15 63.87
N THR A 6 -32.92 34.46 62.88
CA THR A 6 -32.21 34.25 61.60
C THR A 6 -32.35 35.47 60.74
N ALA A 7 -31.20 36.09 60.41
CA ALA A 7 -31.19 37.26 59.51
C ALA A 7 -31.39 36.80 58.04
N ILE A 8 -32.29 37.41 57.32
CA ILE A 8 -32.63 37.08 55.94
C ILE A 8 -32.46 38.33 55.07
N ASN A 9 -31.70 38.16 53.98
CA ASN A 9 -31.62 39.17 52.91
C ASN A 9 -31.85 38.50 51.55
N THR A 10 -32.95 38.78 50.92
CA THR A 10 -33.35 38.26 49.58
C THR A 10 -32.98 39.20 48.42
N THR A 11 -32.31 40.32 48.74
CA THR A 11 -31.88 41.33 47.75
C THR A 11 -30.43 41.12 47.33
N ASN A 12 -29.94 41.85 46.35
CA ASN A 12 -28.55 41.78 45.90
C ASN A 12 -27.66 42.88 46.54
N ALA A 13 -28.18 43.65 47.48
CA ALA A 13 -27.50 44.69 48.22
C ALA A 13 -27.61 44.45 49.76
N THR A 14 -26.68 45.00 50.53
CA THR A 14 -26.73 44.92 51.98
C THR A 14 -27.99 45.62 52.50
N ALA A 15 -28.82 44.90 53.24
CA ALA A 15 -29.99 45.42 53.92
C ALA A 15 -29.60 45.89 55.35
N THR A 16 -29.87 47.11 55.72
CA THR A 16 -29.55 47.68 57.01
C THR A 16 -30.80 48.09 57.77
N ALA A 17 -30.98 47.58 58.93
CA ALA A 17 -31.99 48.03 59.88
C ALA A 17 -31.35 48.89 60.99
N ILE A 18 -31.98 50.03 61.30
CA ILE A 18 -31.63 50.86 62.47
C ILE A 18 -32.56 50.50 63.61
N ILE A 19 -32.04 50.06 64.71
CA ILE A 19 -32.80 49.69 65.90
C ILE A 19 -32.66 50.82 66.91
N ASN A 20 -33.79 51.43 67.29
CA ASN A 20 -33.84 52.48 68.26
C ASN A 20 -34.30 51.90 69.61
N VAL A 21 -33.59 52.13 70.68
CA VAL A 21 -33.90 51.69 72.04
C VAL A 21 -34.12 52.88 72.95
N LEU A 22 -35.34 53.04 73.43
CA LEU A 22 -35.67 54.07 74.43
C LEU A 22 -35.80 53.44 75.76
N PRO A 23 -34.88 53.67 76.72
CA PRO A 23 -35.00 53.18 78.11
C PRO A 23 -36.09 53.96 78.87
N ILE A 24 -36.95 53.24 79.57
CA ILE A 24 -38.01 53.85 80.43
C ILE A 24 -37.89 53.27 81.85
N ALA A 25 -37.75 54.11 82.89
CA ALA A 25 -37.79 53.74 84.31
C ALA A 25 -38.77 54.64 85.09
N TYR A 26 -39.64 54.11 85.81
CA TYR A 26 -40.66 54.81 86.62
C TYR A 26 -41.51 55.79 85.84
N GLY A 27 -41.73 55.49 84.51
CA GLY A 27 -42.49 56.36 83.60
C GLY A 27 -41.66 57.49 82.93
N CYS A 28 -40.40 57.67 83.30
CA CYS A 28 -39.53 58.68 82.69
C CYS A 28 -38.68 58.11 81.55
N PRO A 29 -38.74 58.69 80.33
CA PRO A 29 -37.89 58.26 79.20
C PRO A 29 -36.45 58.76 79.38
N GLY A 30 -35.48 57.90 79.12
CA GLY A 30 -34.06 58.24 79.03
C GLY A 30 -33.66 58.65 77.60
N ALA A 31 -32.35 58.78 77.40
CA ALA A 31 -31.83 59.15 76.05
C ALA A 31 -31.98 57.96 75.10
N LEU A 32 -32.50 58.26 73.92
CA LEU A 32 -32.61 57.30 72.80
C LEU A 32 -31.23 56.84 72.37
N GLN A 33 -30.98 55.50 72.22
CA GLN A 33 -29.79 54.92 71.70
C GLN A 33 -30.14 54.13 70.44
N SER A 34 -29.26 54.17 69.42
CA SER A 34 -29.47 53.50 68.13
C SER A 34 -28.26 52.60 67.82
N PHE A 35 -28.57 51.44 67.30
CA PHE A 35 -27.55 50.56 66.69
C PHE A 35 -28.08 50.00 65.40
N THR A 36 -27.17 49.46 64.52
CA THR A 36 -27.55 48.91 63.22
C THR A 36 -27.32 47.43 63.14
N ILE A 37 -28.17 46.73 62.43
CA ILE A 37 -27.98 45.37 61.98
C ILE A 37 -27.89 45.43 60.48
N ALA A 38 -26.75 45.07 59.90
CA ALA A 38 -26.52 44.95 58.46
C ALA A 38 -26.51 43.47 58.05
N VAL A 39 -27.35 43.09 57.11
CA VAL A 39 -27.44 41.72 56.56
C VAL A 39 -26.94 41.75 55.14
N ASN A 40 -25.79 41.13 54.89
CA ASN A 40 -25.20 41.04 53.57
C ASN A 40 -25.97 40.04 52.71
N PRO A 41 -26.06 40.26 51.39
CA PRO A 41 -26.68 39.30 50.46
C PRO A 41 -25.82 38.05 50.30
N THR A 42 -26.42 36.90 50.02
CA THR A 42 -25.72 35.68 49.62
C THR A 42 -25.35 35.78 48.13
N PRO A 43 -24.08 35.83 47.80
CA PRO A 43 -23.68 35.89 46.41
C PRO A 43 -23.97 34.59 45.64
N ASN A 44 -24.12 34.68 44.33
CA ASN A 44 -24.28 33.52 43.44
C ASN A 44 -23.23 33.58 42.32
N VAL A 45 -23.10 32.50 41.61
CA VAL A 45 -22.35 32.44 40.34
C VAL A 45 -23.26 31.89 39.25
N VAL A 46 -23.25 32.52 38.08
CA VAL A 46 -23.94 32.02 36.90
C VAL A 46 -23.22 30.74 36.46
N GLN A 47 -23.97 29.67 36.17
CA GLN A 47 -23.45 28.36 35.77
C GLN A 47 -22.56 28.48 34.54
N PRO A 48 -21.24 28.20 34.62
CA PRO A 48 -20.37 28.21 33.44
C PRO A 48 -20.68 27.05 32.51
N ALA A 49 -20.44 27.23 31.21
CA ALA A 49 -20.62 26.19 30.23
C ALA A 49 -19.49 25.16 30.26
N ASN A 50 -19.82 23.89 30.04
CA ASN A 50 -18.82 22.84 29.83
C ASN A 50 -18.05 23.09 28.55
N GLN A 51 -16.79 22.63 28.49
CA GLN A 51 -15.96 22.66 27.30
C GLN A 51 -15.49 21.24 26.95
N SER A 52 -15.46 20.92 25.66
CA SER A 52 -14.87 19.70 25.13
C SER A 52 -14.00 20.08 23.94
N LEU A 53 -12.72 19.73 23.98
CA LEU A 53 -11.73 20.15 23.00
C LEU A 53 -10.64 19.09 22.83
N CYS A 54 -9.84 19.24 21.78
CA CYS A 54 -8.74 18.32 21.49
C CYS A 54 -7.49 18.69 22.30
N ASN A 55 -6.65 17.69 22.53
CA ASN A 55 -5.29 17.91 23.05
C ASN A 55 -4.56 18.98 22.21
N ASN A 56 -3.84 19.85 22.90
CA ASN A 56 -3.15 21.05 22.38
C ASN A 56 -4.06 22.15 21.81
N ALA A 57 -5.39 22.04 21.93
CA ALA A 57 -6.28 23.13 21.59
C ALA A 57 -6.33 24.18 22.72
N THR A 58 -6.63 25.44 22.35
CA THR A 58 -6.80 26.52 23.32
C THR A 58 -8.23 26.54 23.83
N THR A 59 -8.43 26.56 25.16
CA THR A 59 -9.76 26.69 25.78
C THR A 59 -10.33 28.09 25.56
N ASN A 60 -11.66 28.21 25.61
CA ASN A 60 -12.29 29.52 25.78
C ASN A 60 -12.05 30.03 27.21
N ALA A 61 -11.79 31.32 27.36
CA ALA A 61 -11.74 31.97 28.67
C ALA A 61 -13.09 31.82 29.38
N ILE A 62 -13.06 31.62 30.71
CA ILE A 62 -14.24 31.47 31.53
C ILE A 62 -14.35 32.69 32.44
N ASN A 63 -15.34 33.54 32.16
CA ASN A 63 -15.61 34.74 32.93
C ASN A 63 -16.76 34.45 33.91
N PHE A 64 -16.49 34.55 35.20
CA PHE A 64 -17.49 34.35 36.24
C PHE A 64 -18.28 35.64 36.43
N SER A 65 -19.56 35.49 36.66
CA SER A 65 -20.49 36.58 36.98
C SER A 65 -21.54 36.15 38.01
N GLY A 66 -22.07 37.10 38.75
CA GLY A 66 -23.12 36.90 39.72
C GLY A 66 -23.95 38.15 39.95
N ALA A 67 -25.07 38.04 40.68
CA ALA A 67 -26.03 39.13 40.87
C ALA A 67 -25.58 40.17 41.91
N VAL A 68 -24.68 39.78 42.86
CA VAL A 68 -24.18 40.66 43.89
C VAL A 68 -22.95 41.41 43.39
N SER A 69 -22.99 42.74 43.42
CA SER A 69 -21.86 43.57 43.01
C SER A 69 -20.63 43.34 43.88
N GLY A 70 -19.41 43.34 43.29
CA GLY A 70 -18.18 43.09 44.04
C GLY A 70 -17.92 41.65 44.45
N THR A 71 -18.70 40.69 43.93
CA THR A 71 -18.46 39.26 44.19
C THR A 71 -17.08 38.85 43.67
N GLY A 72 -16.24 38.34 44.56
CA GLY A 72 -15.03 37.60 44.22
C GLY A 72 -15.36 36.13 43.94
N PHE A 73 -14.57 35.48 43.10
CA PHE A 73 -14.73 34.08 42.79
C PHE A 73 -13.42 33.34 43.09
N SER A 74 -13.50 32.19 43.80
CA SER A 74 -12.41 31.25 43.92
C SER A 74 -12.80 29.94 43.24
N TRP A 75 -11.85 29.26 42.65
CA TRP A 75 -12.14 27.99 41.98
C TRP A 75 -11.12 26.92 42.31
N THR A 76 -11.53 25.67 42.23
CA THR A 76 -10.69 24.48 42.37
C THR A 76 -10.86 23.59 41.15
N ASN A 77 -9.81 22.90 40.75
CA ASN A 77 -9.73 21.93 39.66
C ASN A 77 -9.29 20.58 40.23
N ASN A 78 -10.09 19.52 40.03
CA ASN A 78 -9.80 18.19 40.54
C ASN A 78 -8.79 17.40 39.69
N ASN A 79 -8.41 17.92 38.50
CA ASN A 79 -7.50 17.22 37.60
C ASN A 79 -6.59 18.20 36.83
N THR A 80 -5.39 18.41 37.30
CA THR A 80 -4.43 19.34 36.72
C THR A 80 -3.80 18.84 35.42
N SER A 81 -3.98 17.58 35.05
CA SER A 81 -3.41 17.01 33.81
C SER A 81 -3.99 17.64 32.54
N ILE A 82 -5.11 18.36 32.66
CA ILE A 82 -5.69 19.12 31.55
C ILE A 82 -4.92 20.41 31.21
N GLY A 83 -3.87 20.78 31.96
CA GLY A 83 -3.10 22.00 31.77
C GLY A 83 -3.58 23.22 32.58
N LEU A 84 -4.61 23.06 33.44
CA LEU A 84 -5.10 24.10 34.36
C LEU A 84 -4.58 23.86 35.77
N ALA A 85 -4.18 24.91 36.48
CA ALA A 85 -3.76 24.86 37.89
C ALA A 85 -4.83 24.21 38.80
N ALA A 86 -4.43 23.70 39.97
CA ALA A 86 -5.33 23.06 40.93
C ALA A 86 -6.37 24.01 41.54
N SER A 87 -6.08 25.32 41.61
CA SER A 87 -6.97 26.36 42.12
C SER A 87 -6.57 27.74 41.63
N GLY A 88 -7.46 28.70 41.79
CA GLY A 88 -7.18 30.10 41.48
C GLY A 88 -8.30 31.03 41.92
N ASN A 89 -8.10 32.34 41.69
CA ASN A 89 -9.06 33.38 42.00
C ASN A 89 -9.39 34.18 40.73
N GLY A 90 -10.62 34.71 40.68
CA GLY A 90 -11.12 35.46 39.51
C GLY A 90 -11.38 34.55 38.32
N ASN A 91 -11.48 35.14 37.13
CA ASN A 91 -11.75 34.45 35.88
C ASN A 91 -10.62 33.46 35.52
N ILE A 92 -10.96 32.44 34.76
CA ILE A 92 -9.98 31.51 34.19
C ILE A 92 -9.64 32.00 32.78
N PRO A 93 -8.40 32.47 32.52
CA PRO A 93 -7.99 32.84 31.17
C PRO A 93 -7.94 31.61 30.26
N SER A 94 -7.94 31.83 28.95
CA SER A 94 -7.70 30.75 28.00
C SER A 94 -6.33 30.11 28.24
N PHE A 95 -6.24 28.80 28.14
CA PHE A 95 -5.00 28.02 28.30
C PHE A 95 -4.95 26.90 27.27
N THR A 96 -3.77 26.36 27.04
CA THR A 96 -3.60 25.19 26.17
C THR A 96 -4.00 23.93 26.94
N ALA A 97 -5.03 23.24 26.44
CA ALA A 97 -5.48 21.98 27.03
C ALA A 97 -4.54 20.83 26.69
N THR A 98 -4.20 20.02 27.68
CA THR A 98 -3.28 18.90 27.52
C THR A 98 -3.93 17.56 27.84
N ASN A 99 -3.62 16.55 27.03
CA ASN A 99 -3.96 15.16 27.31
C ASN A 99 -2.88 14.25 26.70
N SER A 100 -2.02 13.71 27.53
CA SER A 100 -0.94 12.79 27.13
C SER A 100 -1.37 11.31 27.12
N THR A 101 -2.64 11.03 27.37
CA THR A 101 -3.19 9.67 27.41
C THR A 101 -3.90 9.28 26.11
N ASN A 102 -4.33 8.04 25.99
CA ASN A 102 -5.11 7.54 24.86
C ASN A 102 -6.63 7.54 25.10
N ALA A 103 -7.09 8.14 26.22
CA ALA A 103 -8.51 8.26 26.56
C ALA A 103 -8.87 9.72 26.86
N PRO A 104 -10.13 10.15 26.73
CA PRO A 104 -10.55 11.47 27.16
C PRO A 104 -10.24 11.71 28.63
N VAL A 105 -9.64 12.86 28.95
CA VAL A 105 -9.36 13.30 30.31
C VAL A 105 -10.36 14.40 30.68
N MET A 106 -11.07 14.22 31.76
CA MET A 106 -12.07 15.17 32.25
C MET A 106 -11.59 15.80 33.58
N ALA A 107 -11.74 17.10 33.67
CA ALA A 107 -11.60 17.85 34.92
C ALA A 107 -12.94 18.48 35.30
N THR A 108 -13.26 18.45 36.59
CA THR A 108 -14.37 19.18 37.17
C THR A 108 -13.82 20.41 37.89
N ILE A 109 -14.26 21.58 37.46
CA ILE A 109 -13.91 22.86 38.07
C ILE A 109 -15.11 23.30 38.93
N THR A 110 -14.85 23.52 40.26
CA THR A 110 -15.85 24.03 41.18
C THR A 110 -15.52 25.47 41.55
N VAL A 111 -16.46 26.37 41.31
CA VAL A 111 -16.33 27.82 41.59
C VAL A 111 -17.22 28.21 42.74
N THR A 112 -16.66 28.95 43.71
CA THR A 112 -17.34 29.43 44.89
C THR A 112 -17.33 30.98 44.91
N PRO A 113 -18.50 31.62 44.93
CA PRO A 113 -18.60 33.08 45.02
C PRO A 113 -18.47 33.54 46.48
N LEU A 114 -17.84 34.69 46.70
CA LEU A 114 -17.67 35.34 48.02
C LEU A 114 -17.94 36.84 47.87
N ALA A 115 -18.85 37.39 48.67
CA ALA A 115 -19.10 38.84 48.71
C ALA A 115 -19.31 39.29 50.19
N ASN A 116 -18.69 40.40 50.56
CA ASN A 116 -18.80 41.01 51.93
C ASN A 116 -18.57 39.96 53.04
N GLY A 117 -17.64 38.99 52.82
CA GLY A 117 -17.35 37.92 53.77
C GLY A 117 -18.36 36.76 53.82
N CYS A 118 -19.42 36.80 53.01
CA CYS A 118 -20.43 35.75 52.94
C CYS A 118 -20.17 34.84 51.72
N PRO A 119 -19.92 33.51 51.88
CA PRO A 119 -19.84 32.59 50.77
C PRO A 119 -21.24 32.25 50.23
N GLY A 120 -21.31 32.10 48.91
CA GLY A 120 -22.51 31.62 48.23
C GLY A 120 -22.41 30.16 47.79
N PRO A 121 -23.50 29.58 47.24
CA PRO A 121 -23.51 28.22 46.74
C PRO A 121 -22.53 28.07 45.55
N SER A 122 -21.69 27.03 45.60
CA SER A 122 -20.75 26.69 44.53
C SER A 122 -21.47 26.11 43.34
N GLN A 123 -20.92 26.34 42.17
CA GLN A 123 -21.31 25.69 40.91
C GLN A 123 -20.13 24.94 40.31
N SER A 124 -20.42 23.89 39.54
CA SER A 124 -19.38 23.08 38.90
C SER A 124 -19.66 22.92 37.43
N PHE A 125 -18.57 22.93 36.63
CA PHE A 125 -18.60 22.67 35.20
C PHE A 125 -17.44 21.76 34.84
N THR A 126 -17.45 21.18 33.63
CA THR A 126 -16.42 20.25 33.19
C THR A 126 -15.63 20.77 32.00
N ILE A 127 -14.35 20.44 31.97
CA ILE A 127 -13.49 20.57 30.78
C ILE A 127 -13.02 19.17 30.43
N THR A 128 -13.41 18.69 29.23
CA THR A 128 -12.99 17.40 28.69
C THR A 128 -11.94 17.63 27.61
N VAL A 129 -10.77 17.03 27.75
CA VAL A 129 -9.71 17.08 26.74
C VAL A 129 -9.58 15.72 26.07
N ASN A 130 -9.97 15.66 24.81
CA ASN A 130 -9.89 14.47 24.00
C ASN A 130 -8.44 14.22 23.53
N PRO A 131 -7.96 12.96 23.48
CA PRO A 131 -6.63 12.62 23.03
C PRO A 131 -6.45 12.90 21.53
N THR A 132 -5.21 13.11 21.10
CA THR A 132 -4.86 13.13 19.68
C THR A 132 -4.81 11.69 19.16
N PRO A 133 -5.69 11.28 18.25
CA PRO A 133 -5.63 9.92 17.67
C PRO A 133 -4.36 9.76 16.82
N ASN A 134 -3.86 8.54 16.76
CA ASN A 134 -2.71 8.16 15.96
C ASN A 134 -3.02 6.96 15.10
N ILE A 135 -2.11 6.62 14.19
CA ILE A 135 -2.14 5.41 13.37
C ILE A 135 -0.78 4.73 13.43
N ALA A 136 -0.78 3.40 13.59
CA ALA A 136 0.37 2.57 13.30
C ALA A 136 0.56 2.51 11.77
N VAL A 137 1.71 2.98 11.27
CA VAL A 137 1.98 3.05 9.83
C VAL A 137 2.01 1.65 9.24
N PRO A 138 1.14 1.33 8.24
CA PRO A 138 1.19 0.04 7.57
C PRO A 138 2.47 -0.14 6.75
N ALA A 139 2.89 -1.40 6.57
CA ALA A 139 4.00 -1.73 5.70
C ALA A 139 3.65 -1.43 4.23
N SER A 140 4.60 -0.87 3.49
CA SER A 140 4.49 -0.73 2.04
C SER A 140 4.44 -2.10 1.36
N GLN A 141 3.75 -2.20 0.22
CA GLN A 141 3.60 -3.41 -0.57
C GLN A 141 4.19 -3.24 -1.97
N THR A 142 4.80 -4.31 -2.48
CA THR A 142 5.17 -4.42 -3.90
C THR A 142 4.52 -5.68 -4.45
N VAL A 143 3.73 -5.53 -5.51
CA VAL A 143 2.94 -6.61 -6.11
C VAL A 143 3.04 -6.58 -7.62
N CYS A 144 2.88 -7.72 -8.25
CA CYS A 144 2.84 -7.83 -9.71
C CYS A 144 1.49 -7.36 -10.25
N ASN A 145 1.48 -6.81 -11.46
CA ASN A 145 0.25 -6.54 -12.19
C ASN A 145 -0.63 -7.80 -12.27
N GLY A 146 -1.92 -7.65 -11.99
CA GLY A 146 -2.89 -8.74 -11.93
C GLY A 146 -2.89 -9.55 -10.63
N ALA A 147 -1.92 -9.36 -9.73
CA ALA A 147 -1.89 -10.03 -8.43
C ALA A 147 -2.78 -9.33 -7.39
N ALA A 148 -3.24 -10.10 -6.39
CA ALA A 148 -3.97 -9.54 -5.26
C ALA A 148 -3.00 -8.90 -4.26
N THR A 149 -3.35 -7.71 -3.76
CA THR A 149 -2.66 -7.08 -2.62
C THR A 149 -3.04 -7.76 -1.32
N ASN A 150 -2.23 -7.61 -0.28
CA ASN A 150 -2.67 -7.92 1.07
C ASN A 150 -3.66 -6.87 1.57
N ALA A 151 -4.68 -7.29 2.33
CA ALA A 151 -5.55 -6.37 3.03
C ALA A 151 -4.75 -5.51 4.03
N ILE A 152 -5.12 -4.24 4.17
CA ILE A 152 -4.46 -3.29 5.05
C ILE A 152 -5.43 -2.91 6.16
N ASN A 153 -5.11 -3.33 7.38
CA ASN A 153 -5.90 -3.02 8.57
C ASN A 153 -5.23 -1.86 9.32
N PHE A 154 -5.98 -0.80 9.52
CA PHE A 154 -5.52 0.36 10.28
C PHE A 154 -5.77 0.17 11.77
N THR A 155 -4.78 0.50 12.58
CA THR A 155 -4.85 0.45 14.03
C THR A 155 -4.26 1.73 14.64
N GLY A 156 -4.76 2.11 15.81
CA GLY A 156 -4.28 3.26 16.58
C GLY A 156 -4.47 3.02 18.08
N ALA A 157 -3.81 3.82 18.89
CA ALA A 157 -3.84 3.67 20.36
C ALA A 157 -5.13 4.21 21.00
N VAL A 158 -5.83 5.15 20.34
CA VAL A 158 -7.09 5.72 20.82
C VAL A 158 -8.24 4.83 20.39
N SER A 159 -9.03 4.35 21.35
CA SER A 159 -10.20 3.50 21.09
C SER A 159 -11.25 4.24 20.25
N GLY A 160 -11.91 3.53 19.34
CA GLY A 160 -12.94 4.10 18.45
C GLY A 160 -12.39 5.03 17.39
N THR A 161 -11.08 4.99 17.08
CA THR A 161 -10.51 5.75 15.97
C THR A 161 -11.06 5.26 14.64
N ASN A 162 -11.61 6.19 13.87
CA ASN A 162 -11.95 6.03 12.47
C ASN A 162 -10.78 6.50 11.61
N PHE A 163 -10.64 5.90 10.43
CA PHE A 163 -9.56 6.22 9.49
C PHE A 163 -10.17 6.65 8.16
N THR A 164 -9.67 7.74 7.61
CA THR A 164 -9.93 8.15 6.23
C THR A 164 -8.64 8.07 5.45
N TRP A 165 -8.69 7.65 4.20
CA TRP A 165 -7.49 7.55 3.37
C TRP A 165 -7.71 8.14 1.99
N SER A 166 -6.62 8.60 1.41
CA SER A 166 -6.53 9.05 0.02
C SER A 166 -5.42 8.32 -0.71
N ASN A 167 -5.62 8.10 -2.00
CA ASN A 167 -4.70 7.47 -2.92
C ASN A 167 -4.39 8.46 -4.05
N ASN A 168 -3.11 8.81 -4.22
CA ASN A 168 -2.69 9.76 -5.25
C ASN A 168 -2.67 9.17 -6.67
N ASN A 169 -2.81 7.84 -6.80
CA ASN A 169 -2.76 7.15 -8.08
C ASN A 169 -3.76 6.00 -8.18
N PRO A 170 -5.04 6.29 -8.53
CA PRO A 170 -6.07 5.27 -8.63
C PRO A 170 -5.86 4.24 -9.75
N SER A 171 -4.95 4.50 -10.69
CA SER A 171 -4.66 3.57 -11.79
C SER A 171 -4.15 2.21 -11.33
N ILE A 172 -3.68 2.10 -10.08
CA ILE A 172 -3.25 0.82 -9.48
C ILE A 172 -4.41 -0.14 -9.15
N GLY A 173 -5.67 0.24 -9.40
CA GLY A 173 -6.87 -0.57 -9.10
C GLY A 173 -7.50 -0.29 -7.74
N LEU A 174 -6.99 0.68 -6.96
CA LEU A 174 -7.55 1.15 -5.70
C LEU A 174 -8.24 2.50 -5.91
N ALA A 175 -9.43 2.70 -5.36
CA ALA A 175 -10.14 3.98 -5.40
C ALA A 175 -9.26 5.15 -4.91
N GLY A 176 -9.58 6.39 -5.33
CA GLY A 176 -8.84 7.61 -4.96
C GLY A 176 -8.97 7.99 -3.48
N SER A 177 -9.97 7.47 -2.76
CA SER A 177 -10.17 7.68 -1.32
C SER A 177 -11.14 6.65 -0.75
N GLY A 178 -11.16 6.55 0.59
CA GLY A 178 -12.10 5.70 1.29
C GLY A 178 -12.03 5.88 2.81
N THR A 179 -12.81 5.07 3.52
CA THR A 179 -12.88 5.05 4.98
C THR A 179 -12.67 3.63 5.51
N GLY A 180 -12.12 3.52 6.71
CA GLY A 180 -11.81 2.22 7.33
C GLY A 180 -10.68 1.49 6.61
N ASN A 181 -10.57 0.19 6.83
CA ASN A 181 -9.53 -0.67 6.28
C ASN A 181 -9.59 -0.74 4.74
N ILE A 182 -8.46 -1.02 4.11
CA ILE A 182 -8.40 -1.28 2.68
C ILE A 182 -8.43 -2.79 2.47
N PRO A 183 -9.51 -3.34 1.86
CA PRO A 183 -9.55 -4.76 1.53
C PRO A 183 -8.51 -5.13 0.47
N SER A 184 -8.18 -6.41 0.35
CA SER A 184 -7.40 -6.91 -0.78
C SER A 184 -8.09 -6.54 -2.09
N PHE A 185 -7.31 -6.06 -3.07
CA PHE A 185 -7.78 -5.74 -4.42
C PHE A 185 -6.79 -6.25 -5.46
N THR A 186 -7.24 -6.40 -6.70
CA THR A 186 -6.36 -6.76 -7.81
C THR A 186 -5.54 -5.54 -8.24
N ALA A 187 -4.23 -5.64 -8.14
CA ALA A 187 -3.30 -4.58 -8.53
C ALA A 187 -3.22 -4.46 -10.06
N LEU A 188 -3.29 -3.25 -10.58
CA LEU A 188 -3.27 -2.96 -12.01
C LEU A 188 -2.07 -2.08 -12.38
N ASN A 189 -1.37 -2.48 -13.45
CA ASN A 189 -0.34 -1.67 -14.09
C ASN A 189 -0.36 -1.94 -15.61
N THR A 190 -0.89 -1.03 -16.37
CA THR A 190 -0.96 -1.10 -17.84
C THR A 190 0.24 -0.49 -18.53
N THR A 191 1.26 -0.07 -17.78
CA THR A 191 2.48 0.55 -18.29
C THR A 191 3.64 -0.46 -18.34
N ASN A 192 4.76 -0.06 -18.92
CA ASN A 192 5.98 -0.89 -18.99
C ASN A 192 6.99 -0.57 -17.88
N ALA A 193 6.60 0.22 -16.87
CA ALA A 193 7.43 0.58 -15.71
C ALA A 193 6.65 0.40 -14.40
N PRO A 194 7.33 0.23 -13.25
CA PRO A 194 6.65 0.20 -11.95
C PRO A 194 5.84 1.47 -11.69
N VAL A 195 4.59 1.30 -11.25
CA VAL A 195 3.68 2.38 -10.87
C VAL A 195 3.59 2.42 -9.35
N ILE A 196 3.82 3.59 -8.75
CA ILE A 196 3.77 3.81 -7.31
C ILE A 196 2.54 4.64 -6.98
N ALA A 197 1.79 4.18 -5.99
CA ALA A 197 0.73 4.93 -5.33
C ALA A 197 1.14 5.23 -3.89
N ILE A 198 0.94 6.48 -3.46
CA ILE A 198 1.11 6.92 -2.07
C ILE A 198 -0.28 6.96 -1.44
N ILE A 199 -0.47 6.18 -0.38
CA ILE A 199 -1.70 6.15 0.40
C ILE A 199 -1.46 6.97 1.65
N SER A 200 -2.21 8.07 1.81
CA SER A 200 -2.18 8.92 3.01
C SER A 200 -3.40 8.62 3.87
N VAL A 201 -3.19 8.35 5.15
CA VAL A 201 -4.24 7.93 6.10
C VAL A 201 -4.28 8.91 7.26
N ALA A 202 -5.47 9.46 7.54
CA ALA A 202 -5.72 10.37 8.65
C ALA A 202 -6.63 9.70 9.71
N PRO A 203 -6.18 9.59 10.97
CA PRO A 203 -6.99 9.08 12.07
C PRO A 203 -7.90 10.18 12.64
N PHE A 204 -9.11 9.81 13.06
CA PHE A 204 -10.08 10.70 13.66
C PHE A 204 -10.81 10.02 14.82
N ALA A 205 -10.86 10.63 16.01
CA ALA A 205 -11.58 10.12 17.16
C ALA A 205 -12.07 11.26 18.07
N ASN A 206 -13.25 11.11 18.68
CA ASN A 206 -13.80 12.05 19.67
C ASN A 206 -13.84 13.52 19.16
N GLY A 207 -14.08 13.74 17.87
CA GLY A 207 -14.07 15.08 17.28
C GLY A 207 -12.68 15.63 16.96
N CYS A 208 -11.60 14.86 17.19
CA CYS A 208 -10.22 15.29 17.00
C CYS A 208 -9.55 14.53 15.85
N GLN A 209 -8.84 15.27 15.00
CA GLN A 209 -8.02 14.71 13.94
C GLN A 209 -6.58 14.54 14.41
N GLY A 210 -5.98 13.41 14.12
CA GLY A 210 -4.56 13.16 14.34
C GLY A 210 -3.71 13.41 13.10
N PRO A 211 -2.38 13.32 13.25
CA PRO A 211 -1.45 13.49 12.13
C PRO A 211 -1.61 12.37 11.11
N ALA A 212 -1.72 12.75 9.84
CA ALA A 212 -1.76 11.78 8.75
C ALA A 212 -0.40 11.09 8.60
N GLN A 213 -0.43 9.81 8.20
CA GLN A 213 0.74 9.01 7.87
C GLN A 213 0.57 8.41 6.49
N SER A 214 1.68 8.06 5.83
CA SER A 214 1.65 7.55 4.47
C SER A 214 2.48 6.29 4.32
N PHE A 215 2.07 5.41 3.41
CA PHE A 215 2.79 4.23 2.93
C PHE A 215 2.61 4.10 1.42
N THR A 216 3.33 3.19 0.77
CA THR A 216 3.28 3.03 -0.68
C THR A 216 2.79 1.65 -1.09
N ILE A 217 2.10 1.61 -2.23
CA ILE A 217 1.82 0.38 -2.97
C ILE A 217 2.48 0.54 -4.34
N THR A 218 3.44 -0.34 -4.64
CA THR A 218 4.12 -0.38 -5.92
C THR A 218 3.58 -1.55 -6.72
N VAL A 219 3.09 -1.28 -7.92
CA VAL A 219 2.63 -2.32 -8.86
C VAL A 219 3.63 -2.42 -10.00
N THR A 220 4.30 -3.57 -10.09
CA THR A 220 5.28 -3.83 -11.14
C THR A 220 4.59 -4.33 -12.40
N PRO A 221 5.09 -3.98 -13.60
CA PRO A 221 4.50 -4.41 -14.86
C PRO A 221 4.69 -5.91 -15.08
N THR A 222 3.84 -6.50 -15.95
CA THR A 222 4.04 -7.87 -16.44
C THR A 222 5.02 -7.82 -17.60
N PRO A 223 6.21 -8.44 -17.53
CA PRO A 223 7.14 -8.49 -18.64
C PRO A 223 6.61 -9.38 -19.77
N ASP A 224 7.02 -9.07 -20.98
CA ASP A 224 6.74 -9.84 -22.17
C ASP A 224 8.03 -10.29 -22.85
N VAL A 225 7.91 -11.19 -23.82
CA VAL A 225 8.95 -11.56 -24.76
C VAL A 225 8.38 -11.63 -26.16
N THR A 226 9.06 -10.95 -27.10
CA THR A 226 8.72 -11.03 -28.51
C THR A 226 8.87 -12.48 -28.99
N GLN A 227 7.87 -13.02 -29.71
CA GLN A 227 7.88 -14.40 -30.22
C GLN A 227 9.13 -14.67 -31.06
N PRO A 228 10.05 -15.57 -30.63
CA PRO A 228 11.22 -15.92 -31.46
C PRO A 228 10.84 -16.72 -32.68
N VAL A 229 11.68 -16.62 -33.74
CA VAL A 229 11.47 -17.30 -34.99
C VAL A 229 11.98 -18.75 -34.94
N ASN A 230 11.19 -19.68 -35.50
CA ASN A 230 11.60 -21.06 -35.67
C ASN A 230 12.78 -21.18 -36.63
N GLN A 231 13.64 -22.18 -36.41
CA GLN A 231 14.77 -22.48 -37.30
C GLN A 231 14.66 -23.90 -37.83
N ASN A 232 15.03 -24.09 -39.13
CA ASN A 232 15.13 -25.41 -39.77
C ASN A 232 16.46 -25.47 -40.52
N LEU A 233 17.34 -26.38 -40.14
CA LEU A 233 18.75 -26.42 -40.49
C LEU A 233 19.17 -27.85 -40.85
N CYS A 234 20.29 -27.98 -41.59
CA CYS A 234 20.95 -29.26 -41.75
C CYS A 234 21.92 -29.52 -40.63
N ASN A 235 22.15 -30.79 -40.30
CA ASN A 235 23.21 -31.22 -39.40
C ASN A 235 24.56 -30.58 -39.79
N GLY A 236 25.31 -30.07 -38.79
CA GLY A 236 26.58 -29.38 -39.00
C GLY A 236 26.47 -27.90 -39.39
N SER A 237 25.28 -27.36 -39.66
CA SER A 237 25.09 -25.95 -39.93
C SER A 237 25.11 -25.10 -38.68
N ALA A 238 25.53 -23.83 -38.80
CA ALA A 238 25.40 -22.87 -37.71
C ALA A 238 23.94 -22.38 -37.60
N THR A 239 23.40 -22.31 -36.37
CA THR A 239 22.11 -21.67 -36.11
C THR A 239 22.24 -20.16 -36.18
N ASN A 240 21.12 -19.46 -36.39
CA ASN A 240 21.07 -18.02 -36.11
C ASN A 240 21.00 -17.79 -34.61
N ALA A 241 21.70 -16.73 -34.14
CA ALA A 241 21.55 -16.29 -32.75
C ALA A 241 20.09 -15.87 -32.46
N VAL A 242 19.59 -16.19 -31.30
CA VAL A 242 18.26 -15.74 -30.83
C VAL A 242 18.44 -14.64 -29.79
N ASN A 243 18.10 -13.41 -30.19
CA ASN A 243 18.12 -12.25 -29.33
C ASN A 243 16.70 -12.02 -28.78
N PHE A 244 16.53 -12.19 -27.48
CA PHE A 244 15.27 -11.96 -26.83
C PHE A 244 15.06 -10.47 -26.56
N SER A 245 13.84 -9.99 -26.74
CA SER A 245 13.41 -8.63 -26.48
C SER A 245 11.99 -8.60 -25.93
N GLY A 246 11.65 -7.53 -25.18
CA GLY A 246 10.34 -7.27 -24.62
C GLY A 246 10.22 -5.79 -24.28
N ASN A 247 9.01 -5.35 -23.92
CA ASN A 247 8.68 -3.95 -23.69
C ASN A 247 9.06 -3.43 -22.29
N VAL A 248 9.25 -4.33 -21.32
CA VAL A 248 9.60 -3.97 -19.94
C VAL A 248 11.12 -3.95 -19.79
N SER A 249 11.67 -2.84 -19.31
CA SER A 249 13.11 -2.71 -19.07
C SER A 249 13.58 -3.66 -17.95
N ASN A 250 14.88 -4.00 -17.96
CA ASN A 250 15.49 -4.93 -16.99
C ASN A 250 14.84 -6.34 -17.00
N THR A 251 14.20 -6.75 -18.10
CA THR A 251 13.68 -8.10 -18.23
C THR A 251 14.84 -9.08 -18.38
N VAL A 252 14.83 -10.10 -17.55
CA VAL A 252 15.69 -11.28 -17.63
C VAL A 252 14.92 -12.36 -18.36
N PHE A 253 15.52 -12.95 -19.39
CA PHE A 253 14.95 -14.04 -20.17
C PHE A 253 15.58 -15.35 -19.75
N ASN A 254 14.81 -16.24 -19.12
CA ASN A 254 15.21 -17.59 -18.77
C ASN A 254 14.63 -18.56 -19.79
N TRP A 255 15.44 -19.43 -20.34
CA TRP A 255 14.99 -20.39 -21.33
C TRP A 255 15.32 -21.83 -20.95
N THR A 256 14.51 -22.74 -21.44
CA THR A 256 14.71 -24.19 -21.32
C THR A 256 14.63 -24.82 -22.70
N ASN A 257 15.39 -25.89 -22.91
CA ASN A 257 15.42 -26.70 -24.10
C ASN A 257 15.04 -28.16 -23.74
N ASN A 258 14.01 -28.70 -24.40
CA ASN A 258 13.52 -30.05 -24.12
C ASN A 258 14.34 -31.15 -24.80
N ASN A 259 15.28 -30.79 -25.69
CA ASN A 259 16.08 -31.76 -26.42
C ASN A 259 17.52 -31.25 -26.67
N THR A 260 18.42 -31.67 -25.82
CA THR A 260 19.85 -31.24 -25.90
C THR A 260 20.64 -31.91 -27.03
N SER A 261 20.09 -32.94 -27.68
CA SER A 261 20.77 -33.64 -28.78
C SER A 261 21.07 -32.78 -29.98
N ILE A 262 20.39 -31.62 -30.10
CA ILE A 262 20.64 -30.64 -31.14
C ILE A 262 21.90 -29.82 -30.96
N GLY A 263 22.66 -30.00 -29.88
CA GLY A 263 23.87 -29.23 -29.56
C GLY A 263 23.65 -27.99 -28.69
N LEU A 264 22.42 -27.73 -28.22
CA LEU A 264 22.08 -26.64 -27.31
C LEU A 264 21.91 -27.17 -25.87
N ALA A 265 22.42 -26.46 -24.87
CA ALA A 265 22.25 -26.78 -23.47
C ALA A 265 20.76 -26.92 -23.08
N ALA A 266 20.47 -27.61 -21.93
CA ALA A 266 19.11 -27.80 -21.44
C ALA A 266 18.39 -26.52 -21.00
N GLY A 267 19.14 -25.43 -20.77
CA GLY A 267 18.60 -24.13 -20.40
C GLY A 267 19.70 -23.10 -20.20
N GLY A 268 19.28 -21.84 -20.03
CA GLY A 268 20.19 -20.73 -19.82
C GLY A 268 19.47 -19.42 -19.55
N THR A 269 20.22 -18.35 -19.44
CA THR A 269 19.73 -16.99 -19.18
C THR A 269 20.28 -16.05 -20.25
N GLY A 270 19.46 -15.08 -20.67
CA GLY A 270 19.80 -14.14 -21.74
C GLY A 270 19.69 -14.77 -23.12
N ASN A 271 20.30 -14.12 -24.13
CA ASN A 271 20.25 -14.51 -25.53
C ASN A 271 20.89 -15.89 -25.76
N ILE A 272 20.44 -16.58 -26.80
CA ILE A 272 21.07 -17.84 -27.26
C ILE A 272 22.04 -17.47 -28.39
N PRO A 273 23.36 -17.64 -28.20
CA PRO A 273 24.32 -17.40 -29.25
C PRO A 273 24.18 -18.44 -30.38
N ALA A 274 24.66 -18.15 -31.59
CA ALA A 274 24.76 -19.13 -32.63
C ALA A 274 25.59 -20.34 -32.17
N PHE A 275 25.13 -21.55 -32.49
CA PHE A 275 25.82 -22.82 -32.20
C PHE A 275 25.72 -23.73 -33.40
N THR A 276 26.56 -24.77 -33.45
CA THR A 276 26.53 -25.80 -34.49
C THR A 276 25.38 -26.78 -34.20
N ALA A 277 24.41 -26.86 -35.10
CA ALA A 277 23.28 -27.79 -35.02
C ALA A 277 23.77 -29.24 -35.21
N ILE A 278 23.36 -30.15 -34.34
CA ILE A 278 23.79 -31.56 -34.35
C ILE A 278 22.57 -32.46 -34.51
N ASN A 279 22.68 -33.42 -35.46
CA ASN A 279 21.76 -34.54 -35.57
C ASN A 279 22.53 -35.79 -35.98
N THR A 280 22.73 -36.72 -35.07
CA THR A 280 23.43 -38.00 -35.27
C THR A 280 22.48 -39.12 -35.69
N THR A 281 21.16 -38.82 -35.91
CA THR A 281 20.15 -39.81 -36.29
C THR A 281 19.87 -39.75 -37.79
N ASN A 282 19.04 -40.67 -38.27
CA ASN A 282 18.61 -40.72 -39.69
C ASN A 282 17.24 -40.06 -39.94
N ALA A 283 16.71 -39.36 -38.94
CA ALA A 283 15.43 -38.63 -39.01
C ALA A 283 15.58 -37.20 -38.48
N PRO A 284 14.75 -36.22 -38.88
CA PRO A 284 14.78 -34.88 -38.31
C PRO A 284 14.59 -34.88 -36.79
N VAL A 285 15.42 -34.14 -36.10
CA VAL A 285 15.36 -33.94 -34.63
C VAL A 285 14.82 -32.56 -34.36
N THR A 286 13.77 -32.50 -33.51
CA THR A 286 13.14 -31.22 -33.13
C THR A 286 13.44 -30.95 -31.64
N ALA A 287 13.86 -29.75 -31.35
CA ALA A 287 13.90 -29.19 -30.01
C ALA A 287 12.90 -28.05 -29.89
N THR A 288 12.17 -28.02 -28.76
CA THR A 288 11.32 -26.89 -28.37
C THR A 288 12.04 -26.11 -27.27
N ILE A 289 12.26 -24.83 -27.54
CA ILE A 289 12.86 -23.90 -26.59
C ILE A 289 11.73 -23.05 -26.04
N THR A 290 11.57 -23.03 -24.71
CA THR A 290 10.59 -22.20 -24.01
C THR A 290 11.32 -21.10 -23.25
N VAL A 291 10.99 -19.83 -23.52
CA VAL A 291 11.56 -18.65 -22.85
C VAL A 291 10.52 -17.99 -21.97
N THR A 292 10.91 -17.71 -20.72
CA THR A 292 10.06 -17.03 -19.71
C THR A 292 10.72 -15.71 -19.34
N PRO A 293 10.07 -14.56 -19.62
CA PRO A 293 10.57 -13.26 -19.20
C PRO A 293 10.28 -13.04 -17.72
N THR A 294 11.20 -12.39 -16.99
CA THR A 294 11.02 -12.02 -15.57
C THR A 294 11.56 -10.61 -15.36
N ALA A 295 10.76 -9.71 -14.77
CA ALA A 295 11.19 -8.37 -14.39
C ALA A 295 10.64 -7.99 -13.04
N TYR A 296 11.45 -7.30 -12.20
CA TYR A 296 11.07 -6.85 -10.86
C TYR A 296 10.51 -7.98 -9.96
N GLY A 297 10.97 -9.22 -10.16
CA GLY A 297 10.47 -10.40 -9.45
C GLY A 297 9.16 -10.99 -9.99
N CYS A 298 8.60 -10.42 -11.07
CA CYS A 298 7.34 -10.86 -11.66
C CYS A 298 7.59 -11.62 -12.97
N PRO A 299 7.05 -12.86 -13.13
CA PRO A 299 7.14 -13.58 -14.37
C PRO A 299 6.09 -13.08 -15.37
N GLY A 300 6.45 -13.09 -16.64
CA GLY A 300 5.52 -12.88 -17.74
C GLY A 300 5.12 -14.19 -18.44
N ALA A 301 4.30 -14.07 -19.47
CA ALA A 301 3.89 -15.21 -20.28
C ALA A 301 5.08 -15.80 -21.05
N ALA A 302 5.26 -17.12 -20.94
CA ALA A 302 6.28 -17.81 -21.69
C ALA A 302 5.92 -17.91 -23.17
N GLN A 303 6.95 -17.85 -24.04
CA GLN A 303 6.84 -18.12 -25.47
C GLN A 303 7.72 -19.30 -25.84
N SER A 304 7.33 -20.05 -26.88
CA SER A 304 8.10 -21.21 -27.36
C SER A 304 8.35 -21.12 -28.85
N PHE A 305 9.52 -21.59 -29.26
CA PHE A 305 9.90 -21.74 -30.66
C PHE A 305 10.63 -23.06 -30.87
N THR A 306 10.77 -23.49 -32.15
CA THR A 306 11.39 -24.76 -32.46
C THR A 306 12.66 -24.59 -33.25
N ILE A 307 13.62 -25.50 -33.02
CA ILE A 307 14.81 -25.69 -33.86
C ILE A 307 14.74 -27.13 -34.38
N ILE A 308 14.62 -27.29 -35.70
CA ILE A 308 14.60 -28.58 -36.39
C ILE A 308 15.96 -28.78 -37.06
N VAL A 309 16.61 -29.90 -36.75
CA VAL A 309 17.88 -30.28 -37.34
C VAL A 309 17.67 -31.50 -38.21
N ASN A 310 17.81 -31.33 -39.54
CA ASN A 310 17.68 -32.41 -40.51
C ASN A 310 18.95 -33.26 -40.51
N PRO A 311 18.86 -34.57 -40.74
CA PRO A 311 20.02 -35.46 -40.79
C PRO A 311 20.83 -35.20 -42.05
N THR A 312 22.11 -35.57 -42.04
CA THR A 312 22.96 -35.59 -43.22
C THR A 312 22.67 -36.88 -44.02
N PRO A 313 22.19 -36.80 -45.24
CA PRO A 313 21.97 -37.99 -46.05
C PRO A 313 23.28 -38.64 -46.43
N ASN A 314 23.28 -39.94 -46.66
CA ASN A 314 24.40 -40.74 -47.14
C ASN A 314 23.97 -41.60 -48.32
N VAL A 315 24.95 -42.14 -49.03
CA VAL A 315 24.73 -43.16 -50.04
C VAL A 315 25.55 -44.41 -49.70
N VAL A 316 24.90 -45.56 -49.80
CA VAL A 316 25.59 -46.87 -49.69
C VAL A 316 26.34 -47.06 -51.01
N GLN A 317 27.67 -47.40 -50.92
CA GLN A 317 28.53 -47.60 -52.06
C GLN A 317 27.99 -48.71 -52.96
N PRO A 318 27.58 -48.39 -54.22
CA PRO A 318 27.16 -49.44 -55.17
C PRO A 318 28.36 -50.36 -55.56
N ALA A 319 28.04 -51.57 -55.93
CA ALA A 319 29.03 -52.53 -56.43
C ALA A 319 29.55 -52.12 -57.84
N SER A 320 30.85 -52.17 -58.02
CA SER A 320 31.45 -51.97 -59.35
C SER A 320 31.09 -53.10 -60.29
N GLN A 321 30.91 -52.77 -61.58
CA GLN A 321 30.62 -53.74 -62.63
C GLN A 321 31.77 -53.78 -63.67
N ILE A 322 32.17 -54.98 -64.05
CA ILE A 322 33.14 -55.22 -65.14
C ILE A 322 32.43 -56.05 -66.20
N LEU A 323 32.33 -55.52 -67.44
CA LEU A 323 31.49 -56.06 -68.48
C LEU A 323 32.26 -56.11 -69.78
N CYS A 324 31.83 -56.98 -70.68
CA CYS A 324 32.31 -56.99 -72.06
C CYS A 324 31.54 -55.95 -72.90
N ASN A 325 32.16 -55.43 -73.97
CA ASN A 325 31.49 -54.56 -74.93
C ASN A 325 30.18 -55.20 -75.42
N ALA A 326 29.16 -54.38 -75.61
CA ALA A 326 27.78 -54.77 -76.02
C ALA A 326 27.03 -55.67 -75.01
N THR A 327 27.43 -55.80 -73.76
CA THR A 327 26.65 -56.46 -72.72
C THR A 327 25.80 -55.47 -71.92
N ALA A 328 24.68 -55.97 -71.36
CA ALA A 328 23.85 -55.16 -70.51
C ALA A 328 24.44 -55.06 -69.09
N THR A 329 24.41 -53.87 -68.48
CA THR A 329 24.74 -53.64 -67.08
C THR A 329 23.60 -54.14 -66.21
N ASN A 330 23.92 -54.48 -64.93
CA ASN A 330 22.85 -54.52 -63.90
C ASN A 330 22.40 -53.10 -63.55
N ALA A 331 21.10 -52.92 -63.27
CA ALA A 331 20.57 -51.67 -62.72
C ALA A 331 21.30 -51.33 -61.42
N ILE A 332 21.58 -50.07 -61.17
CA ILE A 332 22.19 -49.59 -59.94
C ILE A 332 21.12 -48.82 -59.15
N ASN A 333 20.62 -49.44 -58.08
CA ASN A 333 19.68 -48.82 -57.16
C ASN A 333 20.45 -48.14 -56.05
N PHE A 334 20.28 -46.85 -55.89
CA PHE A 334 20.92 -46.09 -54.78
C PHE A 334 20.08 -46.22 -53.52
N THR A 335 20.77 -46.45 -52.39
CA THR A 335 20.17 -46.51 -51.06
C THR A 335 20.97 -45.69 -50.09
N GLY A 336 20.30 -45.21 -49.02
CA GLY A 336 20.89 -44.47 -47.93
C GLY A 336 20.09 -44.64 -46.65
N ALA A 337 20.70 -44.24 -45.52
CA ALA A 337 20.08 -44.40 -44.19
C ALA A 337 18.95 -43.40 -43.94
N VAL A 338 18.91 -42.30 -44.63
CA VAL A 338 17.91 -41.21 -44.46
C VAL A 338 16.77 -41.46 -45.46
N SER A 339 15.54 -41.61 -44.97
CA SER A 339 14.36 -41.79 -45.81
C SER A 339 14.09 -40.59 -46.68
N GLY A 340 13.68 -40.83 -47.93
CA GLY A 340 13.39 -39.75 -48.92
C GLY A 340 14.64 -39.08 -49.48
N THR A 341 15.85 -39.65 -49.33
CA THR A 341 17.08 -39.16 -49.99
C THR A 341 16.94 -39.22 -51.50
N GLY A 342 17.08 -38.07 -52.16
CA GLY A 342 17.26 -38.00 -53.61
C GLY A 342 18.76 -38.18 -53.97
N PHE A 343 19.03 -38.89 -55.05
CA PHE A 343 20.38 -39.15 -55.52
C PHE A 343 20.60 -38.49 -56.85
N ASN A 344 21.70 -37.72 -57.01
CA ASN A 344 22.20 -37.21 -58.26
C ASN A 344 23.55 -37.85 -58.55
N TRP A 345 23.78 -38.29 -59.79
CA TRP A 345 25.01 -38.92 -60.19
C TRP A 345 25.63 -38.26 -61.41
N THR A 346 26.90 -38.36 -61.56
CA THR A 346 27.66 -37.86 -62.71
C THR A 346 28.49 -38.97 -63.27
N ASN A 347 28.71 -38.98 -64.64
CA ASN A 347 29.53 -39.88 -65.37
C ASN A 347 30.60 -39.07 -66.09
N ASN A 348 31.86 -39.34 -65.89
CA ASN A 348 32.99 -38.64 -66.50
C ASN A 348 33.39 -39.20 -67.89
N ASN A 349 32.76 -40.33 -68.33
CA ASN A 349 33.06 -40.96 -69.61
C ASN A 349 31.76 -41.49 -70.21
N THR A 350 31.12 -40.66 -71.05
CA THR A 350 29.88 -41.03 -71.76
C THR A 350 30.08 -42.06 -72.90
N ALA A 351 31.34 -42.38 -73.27
CA ALA A 351 31.64 -43.39 -74.27
C ALA A 351 31.26 -44.81 -73.89
N ILE A 352 31.03 -45.06 -72.54
CA ILE A 352 30.54 -46.33 -72.02
C ILE A 352 29.04 -46.60 -72.25
N GLY A 353 28.32 -45.64 -72.90
CA GLY A 353 26.90 -45.77 -73.23
C GLY A 353 25.95 -45.20 -72.17
N LEU A 354 26.49 -44.56 -71.08
CA LEU A 354 25.70 -43.90 -70.05
C LEU A 354 25.79 -42.39 -70.16
N ALA A 355 24.67 -41.68 -69.93
CA ALA A 355 24.62 -40.21 -69.93
C ALA A 355 25.66 -39.58 -68.97
N ALA A 356 26.02 -38.31 -69.18
CA ALA A 356 26.96 -37.57 -68.35
C ALA A 356 26.53 -37.37 -66.93
N GLY A 357 25.21 -37.51 -66.62
CA GLY A 357 24.62 -37.39 -65.30
C GLY A 357 23.13 -37.63 -65.33
N GLY A 358 22.57 -37.79 -64.15
CA GLY A 358 21.13 -38.00 -63.99
C GLY A 358 20.69 -37.93 -62.48
N SER A 359 19.41 -38.19 -62.28
CA SER A 359 18.83 -38.26 -60.93
C SER A 359 18.08 -39.57 -60.74
N GLY A 360 18.05 -40.05 -59.49
CA GLY A 360 17.48 -41.40 -59.15
C GLY A 360 18.40 -42.54 -59.58
N ASP A 361 17.89 -43.73 -59.63
CA ASP A 361 18.60 -44.95 -59.94
C ASP A 361 19.12 -44.97 -61.42
N ILE A 362 20.18 -45.72 -61.66
CA ILE A 362 20.67 -45.93 -63.00
C ILE A 362 20.06 -47.23 -63.55
N PRO A 363 19.14 -47.11 -64.52
CA PRO A 363 18.59 -48.33 -65.15
C PRO A 363 19.68 -49.11 -65.90
N SER A 364 19.43 -50.39 -66.18
CA SER A 364 20.31 -51.21 -67.01
C SER A 364 20.46 -50.55 -68.39
N PHE A 365 21.69 -50.47 -68.85
CA PHE A 365 22.04 -49.96 -70.21
C PHE A 365 23.06 -50.88 -70.86
N THR A 366 23.21 -50.81 -72.16
CA THR A 366 24.20 -51.57 -72.93
C THR A 366 25.57 -50.87 -72.80
N ALA A 367 26.56 -51.60 -72.22
CA ALA A 367 27.93 -51.07 -72.11
C ALA A 367 28.63 -51.07 -73.48
N ILE A 368 29.26 -49.97 -73.80
CA ILE A 368 29.97 -49.76 -75.08
C ILE A 368 31.43 -49.43 -74.79
N ASN A 369 32.37 -50.04 -75.66
CA ASN A 369 33.80 -49.76 -75.64
C ASN A 369 34.28 -49.51 -77.07
#